data_ac7c06757bbbeeb3a7f9bf8121454af6
#
_entry.id   ac7c06757bbbeeb3a7f9bf8121454af6
#
_cell.length_a   1.000
_cell.length_b   1.000
_cell.length_c   1.000
_cell.angle_alpha   90.00
_cell.angle_beta   90.00
_cell.angle_gamma   90.00
#
_symmetry.space_group_name_H-M   'P 1'
#
loop_
_entity.id
_entity.type
_entity.pdbx_description
1 polymer ?
#
loop_
_entity_poly.entity_id
_entity_poly.type
_entity_poly.pdbx_seq_one_letter_code
_entity_poly.pdbx_strand_id
1 'polypeptide(L)' 'MKIPARLKPNSRHREEVVVGSDGTYIIYTKAPAIEGRANAAAIKLLAKYFGVPQSRVKLVRGARAKHKVFLIDI' A
#
# COMPACT_ATOMS: atom_id res chain seq x y z
N MET A 1 -14.17 -0.85 -1.12
CA MET A 1 -13.62 0.46 -1.53
C MET A 1 -12.32 0.27 -2.28
N LYS A 2 -12.22 0.82 -3.49
CA LYS A 2 -10.98 0.79 -4.24
C LYS A 2 -10.22 2.10 -4.04
N ILE A 3 -8.92 2.02 -3.81
CA ILE A 3 -8.10 3.20 -3.63
C ILE A 3 -6.92 3.20 -4.60
N PRO A 4 -6.60 4.36 -5.20
CA PRO A 4 -5.37 4.50 -5.95
C PRO A 4 -4.21 4.70 -4.97
N ALA A 5 -3.08 4.09 -5.25
CA ALA A 5 -1.93 4.16 -4.36
C ALA A 5 -0.62 4.22 -5.13
N ARG A 6 0.37 4.83 -4.51
CA ARG A 6 1.76 4.81 -4.97
C ARG A 6 2.61 4.25 -3.85
N LEU A 7 3.43 3.28 -4.19
CA LEU A 7 4.30 2.63 -3.23
C LEU A 7 5.70 3.23 -3.30
N LYS A 8 6.22 3.59 -2.14
CA LYS A 8 7.58 4.10 -1.98
C LYS A 8 8.40 3.07 -1.22
N PRO A 9 9.01 2.11 -1.92
CA PRO A 9 9.81 1.08 -1.26
C PRO A 9 11.18 1.61 -0.84
N ASN A 10 11.91 0.84 -0.07
CA ASN A 10 13.26 1.16 0.40
C ASN A 10 13.32 2.47 1.18
N SER A 11 12.26 2.83 1.86
CA SER A 11 12.26 4.00 2.74
C SER A 11 13.19 3.75 3.93
N ARG A 12 14.02 4.72 4.26
CA ARG A 12 14.98 4.55 5.37
C ARG A 12 14.34 4.74 6.74
N HIS A 13 13.34 5.63 6.83
CA HIS A 13 12.84 6.06 8.13
C HIS A 13 11.33 5.99 8.26
N ARG A 14 10.62 5.62 7.20
CA ARG A 14 9.16 5.70 7.19
C ARG A 14 8.51 4.36 6.89
N GLU A 15 7.50 4.05 7.69
CA GLU A 15 6.58 2.95 7.47
C GLU A 15 5.21 3.54 7.72
N GLU A 16 4.63 4.22 6.73
CA GLU A 16 3.38 4.93 6.95
C GLU A 16 2.57 5.11 5.67
N VAL A 17 1.30 5.42 5.85
CA VAL A 17 0.37 5.72 4.78
C VAL A 17 -0.02 7.20 4.90
N VAL A 18 0.09 7.92 3.80
CA VAL A 18 -0.29 9.33 3.71
C VAL A 18 -1.27 9.50 2.55
N VAL A 19 -2.31 10.29 2.75
CA VAL A 19 -3.26 10.57 1.66
C VAL A 19 -2.93 11.91 1.05
N GLY A 20 -2.66 11.91 -0.26
CA GLY A 20 -2.38 13.14 -1.00
C GLY A 20 -3.64 13.96 -1.25
N SER A 21 -3.46 15.20 -1.67
CA SER A 21 -4.56 16.11 -1.94
C SER A 21 -5.45 15.66 -3.10
N ASP A 22 -4.92 14.82 -3.98
CA ASP A 22 -5.66 14.26 -5.13
C ASP A 22 -6.37 12.93 -4.78
N GLY A 23 -6.31 12.50 -3.53
CA GLY A 23 -6.90 11.25 -3.11
C GLY A 23 -6.03 10.02 -3.29
N THR A 24 -4.81 10.17 -3.81
CA THR A 24 -3.89 9.05 -3.96
C THR A 24 -3.24 8.73 -2.61
N TYR A 25 -3.24 7.47 -2.23
CA TYR A 25 -2.59 7.01 -1.01
C TYR A 25 -1.12 6.75 -1.30
N ILE A 26 -0.25 7.38 -0.53
CA ILE A 26 1.20 7.17 -0.66
C ILE A 26 1.65 6.29 0.48
N ILE A 27 2.22 5.14 0.13
CA ILE A 27 2.60 4.12 1.11
C ILE A 27 4.11 4.04 1.16
N TYR A 28 4.68 4.45 2.29
CA TYR A 28 6.12 4.36 2.53
C TYR A 28 6.41 3.07 3.27
N THR A 29 7.35 2.28 2.76
CA THR A 29 7.78 1.06 3.43
C THR A 29 9.28 0.88 3.32
N LYS A 30 9.87 0.31 4.36
CA LYS A 30 11.28 -0.05 4.36
C LYS A 30 11.56 -1.29 3.52
N ALA A 31 10.53 -2.06 3.23
CA ALA A 31 10.68 -3.28 2.44
C ALA A 31 11.13 -2.97 1.01
N PRO A 32 11.97 -3.82 0.42
CA PRO A 32 12.42 -3.62 -0.95
C PRO A 32 11.34 -4.05 -1.95
N ALA A 33 11.40 -3.48 -3.16
CA ALA A 33 10.46 -3.81 -4.23
C ALA A 33 10.89 -5.07 -4.98
N ILE A 34 11.14 -6.14 -4.23
CA ILE A 34 11.55 -7.44 -4.80
C ILE A 34 10.69 -8.54 -4.22
N GLU A 35 10.41 -9.55 -5.04
CA GLU A 35 9.69 -10.75 -4.62
C GLU A 35 8.38 -10.45 -3.89
N GLY A 36 7.71 -9.36 -4.25
CA GLY A 36 6.45 -8.99 -3.63
C GLY A 36 6.55 -8.46 -2.20
N ARG A 37 7.75 -8.25 -1.67
CA ARG A 37 7.93 -7.79 -0.29
C ARG A 37 7.29 -6.44 -0.03
N ALA A 38 7.52 -5.47 -0.91
CA ALA A 38 6.94 -4.14 -0.72
C ALA A 38 5.43 -4.18 -0.84
N ASN A 39 4.89 -5.00 -1.75
CA ASN A 39 3.44 -5.16 -1.87
C ASN A 39 2.83 -5.77 -0.61
N ALA A 40 3.47 -6.79 -0.05
CA ALA A 40 3.01 -7.41 1.19
C ALA A 40 3.05 -6.41 2.36
N ALA A 41 4.12 -5.61 2.43
CA ALA A 41 4.23 -4.57 3.45
C ALA A 41 3.13 -3.51 3.29
N ALA A 42 2.82 -3.14 2.05
CA ALA A 42 1.75 -2.18 1.76
C ALA A 42 0.39 -2.70 2.26
N ILE A 43 0.12 -3.98 2.06
CA ILE A 43 -1.13 -4.59 2.54
C ILE A 43 -1.20 -4.49 4.07
N LYS A 44 -0.12 -4.79 4.78
CA LYS A 44 -0.08 -4.67 6.23
C LYS A 44 -0.32 -3.23 6.69
N LEU A 45 0.33 -2.28 6.04
CA LEU A 45 0.18 -0.87 6.40
C LEU A 45 -1.23 -0.36 6.14
N LEU A 46 -1.83 -0.74 5.01
CA LEU A 46 -3.20 -0.35 4.69
C LEU A 46 -4.20 -0.98 5.66
N ALA A 47 -4.00 -2.25 6.01
CA ALA A 47 -4.86 -2.92 6.98
C ALA A 47 -4.84 -2.19 8.32
N LYS A 48 -3.66 -1.78 8.76
CA LYS A 48 -3.50 -1.01 9.99
C LYS A 48 -4.15 0.36 9.87
N TYR A 49 -3.95 1.03 8.74
CA TYR A 49 -4.50 2.36 8.50
C TYR A 49 -6.03 2.36 8.56
N PHE A 50 -6.67 1.37 7.95
CA PHE A 50 -8.13 1.25 7.91
C PHE A 50 -8.71 0.49 9.10
N GLY A 51 -7.87 -0.09 9.94
CA GLY A 51 -8.33 -0.84 11.11
C GLY A 51 -9.04 -2.13 10.76
N VAL A 52 -8.56 -2.83 9.72
CA VAL A 52 -9.16 -4.09 9.25
C VAL A 52 -8.10 -5.19 9.20
N PRO A 53 -8.52 -6.46 9.20
CA PRO A 53 -7.59 -7.57 9.00
C PRO A 53 -6.93 -7.50 7.61
N GLN A 54 -5.71 -8.03 7.50
CA GLN A 54 -5.00 -8.04 6.23
C GLN A 54 -5.77 -8.76 5.13
N SER A 55 -6.56 -9.76 5.49
CA SER A 55 -7.37 -10.51 4.54
C SER A 55 -8.42 -9.67 3.82
N ARG A 56 -8.70 -8.48 4.32
CA ARG A 56 -9.64 -7.54 3.70
C ARG A 56 -8.97 -6.50 2.81
N VAL A 57 -7.66 -6.61 2.62
CA VAL A 57 -6.90 -5.72 1.74
C VAL A 57 -6.32 -6.55 0.61
N LYS A 58 -6.62 -6.17 -0.63
CA LYS A 58 -6.14 -6.88 -1.80
C LYS A 58 -5.53 -5.93 -2.81
N LEU A 59 -4.41 -6.33 -3.39
CA LEU A 59 -3.82 -5.62 -4.52
C LEU A 59 -4.50 -6.13 -5.78
N VAL A 60 -5.27 -5.28 -6.44
CA VAL A 60 -6.08 -5.70 -7.60
C VAL A 60 -5.49 -5.24 -8.93
N ARG A 61 -4.56 -4.29 -8.92
CA ARG A 61 -3.92 -3.81 -10.14
C ARG A 61 -2.55 -3.22 -9.83
N GLY A 62 -1.61 -3.38 -10.76
CA GLY A 62 -0.32 -2.72 -10.69
C GLY A 62 0.71 -3.40 -9.80
N ALA A 63 0.69 -4.73 -9.71
CA ALA A 63 1.63 -5.48 -8.87
C ALA A 63 3.09 -5.14 -9.17
N ARG A 64 3.41 -4.82 -10.44
CA ARG A 64 4.78 -4.48 -10.86
C ARG A 64 4.92 -3.02 -11.29
N ALA A 65 3.91 -2.21 -11.02
CA ALA A 65 3.91 -0.80 -11.40
C ALA A 65 4.04 0.09 -10.18
N LYS A 66 4.45 1.34 -10.39
CA LYS A 66 4.49 2.34 -9.32
C LYS A 66 3.08 2.70 -8.87
N HIS A 67 2.16 2.78 -9.83
CA HIS A 67 0.75 3.08 -9.53
C HIS A 67 0.00 1.78 -9.33
N LYS A 68 -0.69 1.68 -8.21
CA LYS A 68 -1.39 0.47 -7.82
C LYS A 68 -2.83 0.80 -7.45
N VAL A 69 -3.68 -0.21 -7.49
CA VAL A 69 -5.04 -0.10 -6.97
C VAL A 69 -5.23 -1.19 -5.93
N PHE A 70 -5.66 -0.81 -4.76
CA PHE A 70 -5.99 -1.75 -3.69
C PHE A 70 -7.49 -1.76 -3.46
N LEU A 71 -8.02 -2.92 -3.13
CA LEU A 71 -9.39 -3.09 -2.71
C LEU A 71 -9.40 -3.28 -1.20
N ILE A 72 -10.14 -2.41 -0.51
CA ILE A 72 -10.32 -2.50 0.93
C ILE A 72 -11.76 -2.94 1.17
N ASP A 73 -11.93 -4.08 1.76
CA ASP A 73 -13.26 -4.64 2.06
C ASP A 73 -13.74 -4.09 3.41
N ILE A 74 -14.39 -2.94 3.34
CA ILE A 74 -14.98 -2.28 4.51
C ILE A 74 -16.37 -1.76 4.22
#